data_ac89bfbb94474bec7208e6cc2a457f79
#
_entry.id   ac89bfbb94474bec7208e6cc2a457f79
#
_cell.length_a   1.000
_cell.length_b   1.000
_cell.length_c   1.000
_cell.angle_alpha   90.00
_cell.angle_beta   90.00
_cell.angle_gamma   90.00
#
_symmetry.space_group_name_H-M   'P 1'
#
loop_
_entity.id
_entity.type
_entity.pdbx_description
1 polymer ?
#
loop_
_entity_poly.entity_id
_entity_poly.type
_entity_poly.pdbx_seq_one_letter_code
_entity_poly.pdbx_strand_id
1 'polypeptide(L)'
;MSTTVDRDPSTAKYVRLAQDLRRQVKEGRLKPGDQLPSFVELRNQHQVSRGTVEKVHEMLERDGLIVREQGRGVFVAYPKQRSVSGVIALAGGGFSETRVSLFWSHLMSGIQESALEHKLQLLLVNEHVENSVLERVDGLLLSENEDDLYATYARLPQGLPCVSMLTPIEELSCVRPDDTQGAKDATRHLLSLGHRRIGHLVSGYQHLVEDRLIGYRQAMTEYGIEPHLAWVRQLRPRANSADSKAEFVEQGRRTIREWLRTDWKESRCTAIVVQNDPAAIGAIEELQSAGIRVPEDVSIVGYDGIEPYDYFTPRLTTVEVPAKDVGYTALELLFKQIDSKSAEVSHITLPATLRIGESTAAVHSV
;
A
#
# COMPACT_ATOMS: atom_id res chain seq x y z
N MET A 1 3.63 9.40 37.78
CA MET A 1 2.21 9.81 37.92
C MET A 1 1.51 9.34 36.66
N SER A 2 0.76 8.24 36.79
CA SER A 2 0.05 7.57 35.71
C SER A 2 -1.29 8.26 35.52
N THR A 3 -1.52 8.91 34.36
CA THR A 3 -2.82 9.45 33.99
C THR A 3 -3.62 8.33 33.32
N THR A 4 -4.40 7.61 34.14
CA THR A 4 -5.49 6.76 33.65
C THR A 4 -6.53 7.66 33.01
N VAL A 5 -6.67 7.60 31.69
CA VAL A 5 -7.82 8.18 30.96
C VAL A 5 -9.05 7.35 31.34
N ASP A 6 -9.90 7.95 32.14
CA ASP A 6 -11.20 7.41 32.54
C ASP A 6 -12.08 7.27 31.28
N ARG A 7 -12.17 6.06 30.71
CA ARG A 7 -13.08 5.76 29.59
C ARG A 7 -14.49 5.69 30.13
N ASP A 8 -15.29 6.72 29.88
CA ASP A 8 -16.71 6.77 30.19
C ASP A 8 -17.41 5.46 29.78
N PRO A 9 -17.98 4.67 30.70
CA PRO A 9 -18.64 3.39 30.41
C PRO A 9 -19.82 3.54 29.44
N SER A 10 -20.39 4.74 29.27
CA SER A 10 -21.47 5.04 28.33
C SER A 10 -20.96 5.03 26.89
N THR A 11 -19.71 5.45 26.64
CA THR A 11 -19.06 5.48 25.33
C THR A 11 -18.89 4.07 24.76
N ALA A 12 -18.56 3.09 25.60
CA ALA A 12 -18.42 1.70 25.16
C ALA A 12 -19.76 1.03 24.78
N LYS A 13 -20.87 1.43 25.39
CA LYS A 13 -22.17 0.80 25.16
C LYS A 13 -22.81 1.23 23.84
N TYR A 14 -22.77 2.51 23.48
CA TYR A 14 -23.37 2.94 22.20
C TYR A 14 -22.55 2.45 20.99
N VAL A 15 -21.23 2.37 21.13
CA VAL A 15 -20.36 1.84 20.05
C VAL A 15 -20.69 0.35 19.80
N ARG A 16 -20.82 -0.45 20.85
CA ARG A 16 -21.19 -1.88 20.74
C ARG A 16 -22.57 -2.06 20.10
N LEU A 17 -23.56 -1.28 20.52
CA LEU A 17 -24.89 -1.35 19.94
C LEU A 17 -24.91 -0.95 18.47
N ALA A 18 -24.17 0.10 18.11
CA ALA A 18 -24.05 0.51 16.71
C ALA A 18 -23.36 -0.57 15.86
N GLN A 19 -22.28 -1.18 16.37
CA GLN A 19 -21.59 -2.28 15.69
C GLN A 19 -22.51 -3.50 15.52
N ASP A 20 -23.31 -3.85 16.53
CA ASP A 20 -24.23 -4.97 16.43
C ASP A 20 -25.33 -4.74 15.38
N LEU A 21 -25.92 -3.55 15.33
CA LEU A 21 -26.90 -3.19 14.31
C LEU A 21 -26.29 -3.15 12.90
N ARG A 22 -25.06 -2.62 12.75
CA ARG A 22 -24.31 -2.68 11.47
C ARG A 22 -24.09 -4.11 11.01
N ARG A 23 -23.69 -4.99 11.93
CA ARG A 23 -23.50 -6.40 11.64
C ARG A 23 -24.79 -7.07 11.19
N GLN A 24 -25.92 -6.80 11.85
CA GLN A 24 -27.23 -7.35 11.47
C GLN A 24 -27.67 -6.92 10.07
N VAL A 25 -27.38 -5.67 9.68
CA VAL A 25 -27.61 -5.19 8.31
C VAL A 25 -26.67 -5.87 7.32
N LYS A 26 -25.37 -5.95 7.64
CA LYS A 26 -24.36 -6.59 6.79
C LYS A 26 -24.63 -8.08 6.55
N GLU A 27 -25.10 -8.80 7.58
CA GLU A 27 -25.44 -10.23 7.50
C GLU A 27 -26.86 -10.47 6.91
N GLY A 28 -27.57 -9.43 6.50
CA GLY A 28 -28.90 -9.53 5.89
C GLY A 28 -30.02 -9.95 6.87
N ARG A 29 -29.74 -9.92 8.18
CA ARG A 29 -30.79 -10.15 9.22
C ARG A 29 -31.74 -8.98 9.32
N LEU A 30 -31.27 -7.77 9.09
CA LEU A 30 -32.05 -6.57 8.86
C LEU A 30 -31.88 -6.15 7.39
N LYS A 31 -32.94 -6.21 6.62
CA LYS A 31 -32.93 -5.89 5.17
C LYS A 31 -33.33 -4.42 4.94
N PRO A 32 -32.90 -3.82 3.80
CA PRO A 32 -33.41 -2.51 3.41
C PRO A 32 -34.96 -2.45 3.45
N GLY A 33 -35.47 -1.42 4.11
CA GLY A 33 -36.89 -1.25 4.33
C GLY A 33 -37.44 -1.91 5.61
N ASP A 34 -36.66 -2.77 6.27
CA ASP A 34 -37.10 -3.33 7.56
C ASP A 34 -37.13 -2.24 8.64
N GLN A 35 -38.13 -2.28 9.49
CA GLN A 35 -38.21 -1.40 10.64
C GLN A 35 -37.26 -1.87 11.73
N LEU A 36 -36.42 -0.97 12.24
CA LEU A 36 -35.61 -1.28 13.41
C LEU A 36 -36.46 -1.54 14.63
N PRO A 37 -35.96 -2.37 15.57
CA PRO A 37 -36.65 -2.51 16.86
C PRO A 37 -36.90 -1.13 17.48
N SER A 38 -38.06 -0.99 18.09
CA SER A 38 -38.46 0.27 18.69
C SER A 38 -37.47 0.73 19.77
N PHE A 39 -37.50 2.00 20.04
CA PHE A 39 -36.68 2.60 21.09
C PHE A 39 -36.76 1.86 22.44
N VAL A 40 -37.96 1.39 22.80
CA VAL A 40 -38.21 0.66 24.05
C VAL A 40 -37.59 -0.74 23.99
N GLU A 41 -37.70 -1.41 22.84
CA GLU A 41 -37.15 -2.74 22.64
C GLU A 41 -35.60 -2.69 22.66
N LEU A 42 -34.95 -1.79 21.91
CA LEU A 42 -33.48 -1.63 21.93
C LEU A 42 -32.98 -1.30 23.33
N ARG A 43 -33.67 -0.44 24.05
CA ARG A 43 -33.31 -0.10 25.42
C ARG A 43 -33.39 -1.31 26.36
N ASN A 44 -34.43 -2.12 26.22
CA ASN A 44 -34.64 -3.29 27.09
C ASN A 44 -33.69 -4.44 26.73
N GLN A 45 -33.47 -4.69 25.45
CA GLN A 45 -32.57 -5.76 24.97
C GLN A 45 -31.11 -5.49 25.32
N HIS A 46 -30.66 -4.24 25.19
CA HIS A 46 -29.24 -3.89 25.37
C HIS A 46 -28.96 -3.17 26.70
N GLN A 47 -29.94 -2.99 27.56
CA GLN A 47 -29.82 -2.32 28.87
C GLN A 47 -29.12 -0.95 28.77
N VAL A 48 -29.55 -0.14 27.83
CA VAL A 48 -29.00 1.18 27.53
C VAL A 48 -29.97 2.30 27.82
N SER A 49 -29.49 3.52 28.03
CA SER A 49 -30.32 4.69 28.25
C SER A 49 -30.98 5.19 26.95
N ARG A 50 -32.00 6.04 27.08
CA ARG A 50 -32.63 6.73 25.94
C ARG A 50 -31.61 7.50 25.12
N GLY A 51 -30.76 8.29 25.75
CA GLY A 51 -29.72 9.07 25.05
C GLY A 51 -28.67 8.21 24.34
N THR A 52 -28.46 6.98 24.84
CA THR A 52 -27.56 6.02 24.16
C THR A 52 -28.14 5.53 22.85
N VAL A 53 -29.43 5.15 22.83
CA VAL A 53 -30.11 4.73 21.59
C VAL A 53 -30.20 5.89 20.59
N GLU A 54 -30.45 7.10 21.08
CA GLU A 54 -30.54 8.30 20.25
C GLU A 54 -29.19 8.59 19.54
N LYS A 55 -28.10 8.52 20.29
CA LYS A 55 -26.74 8.63 19.72
C LYS A 55 -26.41 7.54 18.69
N VAL A 56 -26.88 6.30 18.94
CA VAL A 56 -26.73 5.20 17.96
C VAL A 56 -27.52 5.49 16.70
N HIS A 57 -28.77 5.93 16.82
CA HIS A 57 -29.55 6.28 15.65
C HIS A 57 -28.98 7.45 14.88
N GLU A 58 -28.47 8.51 15.55
CA GLU A 58 -27.80 9.64 14.90
C GLU A 58 -26.56 9.17 14.14
N MET A 59 -25.79 8.25 14.73
CA MET A 59 -24.58 7.71 14.11
C MET A 59 -24.92 6.85 12.89
N LEU A 60 -25.91 5.95 13.00
CA LEU A 60 -26.33 5.09 11.89
C LEU A 60 -27.04 5.88 10.77
N GLU A 61 -27.77 6.95 11.13
CA GLU A 61 -28.41 7.84 10.16
C GLU A 61 -27.36 8.69 9.40
N ARG A 62 -26.35 9.22 10.11
CA ARG A 62 -25.21 9.88 9.50
C ARG A 62 -24.44 8.95 8.56
N ASP A 63 -24.32 7.68 8.92
CA ASP A 63 -23.69 6.65 8.10
C ASP A 63 -24.58 6.17 6.94
N GLY A 64 -25.81 6.69 6.82
CA GLY A 64 -26.77 6.35 5.78
C GLY A 64 -27.38 4.94 5.90
N LEU A 65 -27.19 4.27 7.06
CA LEU A 65 -27.70 2.92 7.31
C LEU A 65 -29.16 2.86 7.67
N ILE A 66 -29.69 3.95 8.24
CA ILE A 66 -31.11 4.05 8.64
C ILE A 66 -31.67 5.39 8.19
N VAL A 67 -33.03 5.42 8.11
CA VAL A 67 -33.78 6.64 7.87
C VAL A 67 -34.89 6.73 8.95
N ARG A 68 -35.18 7.94 9.42
CA ARG A 68 -36.26 8.21 10.33
C ARG A 68 -37.46 8.68 9.52
N GLU A 69 -38.56 7.99 9.65
CA GLU A 69 -39.87 8.43 9.09
C GLU A 69 -40.76 8.96 10.22
N GLN A 70 -41.11 10.24 10.13
CA GLN A 70 -41.89 10.90 11.18
C GLN A 70 -43.22 10.19 11.42
N GLY A 71 -43.47 9.77 12.65
CA GLY A 71 -44.66 9.03 13.02
C GLY A 71 -44.70 7.55 12.64
N ARG A 72 -43.75 7.04 11.89
CA ARG A 72 -43.67 5.64 11.44
C ARG A 72 -42.57 4.84 12.10
N GLY A 73 -41.45 5.48 12.44
CA GLY A 73 -40.33 4.81 13.10
C GLY A 73 -39.00 5.00 12.43
N VAL A 74 -38.08 4.09 12.72
CA VAL A 74 -36.73 4.06 12.14
C VAL A 74 -36.61 2.81 11.27
N PHE A 75 -36.13 2.96 10.05
CA PHE A 75 -36.06 1.89 9.05
C PHE A 75 -34.62 1.75 8.55
N VAL A 76 -34.27 0.53 8.15
CA VAL A 76 -33.01 0.30 7.40
C VAL A 76 -33.12 1.05 6.08
N ALA A 77 -32.17 1.92 5.83
CA ALA A 77 -32.14 2.69 4.60
C ALA A 77 -32.00 1.76 3.39
N TYR A 78 -32.72 2.07 2.31
CA TYR A 78 -32.39 1.48 1.02
C TYR A 78 -31.03 2.05 0.60
N PRO A 79 -30.13 1.20 0.05
CA PRO A 79 -28.91 1.72 -0.55
C PRO A 79 -29.31 2.85 -1.51
N LYS A 80 -28.77 4.05 -1.29
CA LYS A 80 -28.97 5.13 -2.27
C LYS A 80 -28.52 4.55 -3.62
N GLN A 81 -29.44 4.46 -4.60
CA GLN A 81 -29.02 4.20 -5.97
C GLN A 81 -28.13 5.38 -6.37
N ARG A 82 -26.82 5.18 -6.31
CA ARG A 82 -25.89 6.18 -6.87
C ARG A 82 -26.16 6.23 -8.37
N SER A 83 -26.56 7.39 -8.87
CA SER A 83 -26.49 7.62 -10.30
C SER A 83 -25.03 7.51 -10.68
N VAL A 84 -24.72 6.67 -11.65
CA VAL A 84 -23.36 6.54 -12.16
C VAL A 84 -22.92 7.91 -12.69
N SER A 85 -21.94 8.50 -12.01
CA SER A 85 -21.42 9.83 -12.33
C SER A 85 -20.36 9.77 -13.43
N GLY A 86 -19.78 8.60 -13.65
CA GLY A 86 -18.62 8.40 -14.51
C GLY A 86 -17.33 8.92 -13.90
N VAL A 87 -17.29 9.17 -12.57
CA VAL A 87 -16.12 9.74 -11.89
C VAL A 87 -15.54 8.73 -10.89
N ILE A 88 -14.26 8.48 -11.01
CA ILE A 88 -13.47 7.66 -10.07
C ILE A 88 -12.51 8.59 -9.31
N ALA A 89 -12.50 8.49 -7.99
CA ALA A 89 -11.53 9.19 -7.16
C ALA A 89 -10.24 8.37 -7.01
N LEU A 90 -9.11 9.10 -6.94
CA LEU A 90 -7.78 8.57 -6.66
C LEU A 90 -7.29 9.25 -5.39
N ALA A 91 -7.05 8.47 -4.32
CA ALA A 91 -6.55 8.98 -3.05
C ALA A 91 -5.25 8.29 -2.65
N GLY A 92 -4.40 9.02 -1.95
CA GLY A 92 -3.16 8.51 -1.36
C GLY A 92 -1.94 9.36 -1.67
N GLY A 93 -0.92 9.17 -0.85
CA GLY A 93 0.31 9.98 -0.90
C GLY A 93 1.10 9.88 -2.20
N GLY A 94 0.91 8.80 -2.99
CA GLY A 94 1.55 8.64 -4.30
C GLY A 94 1.04 9.61 -5.37
N PHE A 95 -0.13 10.20 -5.17
CA PHE A 95 -0.73 11.16 -6.11
C PHE A 95 -0.54 12.61 -5.71
N SER A 96 0.14 12.90 -4.59
CA SER A 96 0.44 14.27 -4.18
C SER A 96 1.50 14.91 -5.09
N GLU A 97 1.41 16.22 -5.33
CA GLU A 97 2.33 16.98 -6.21
C GLU A 97 3.80 16.86 -5.81
N THR A 98 4.09 16.53 -4.55
CA THR A 98 5.45 16.40 -4.02
C THR A 98 6.11 15.06 -4.33
N ARG A 99 5.36 14.06 -4.83
CA ARG A 99 5.84 12.69 -5.06
C ARG A 99 5.82 12.26 -6.53
N VAL A 100 6.10 13.14 -7.46
CA VAL A 100 6.19 12.78 -8.89
C VAL A 100 7.41 11.87 -9.08
N SER A 101 7.20 10.56 -9.10
CA SER A 101 8.18 9.57 -9.55
C SER A 101 7.70 8.92 -10.85
N LEU A 102 8.63 8.37 -11.62
CA LEU A 102 8.29 7.65 -12.85
C LEU A 102 7.46 6.39 -12.58
N PHE A 103 7.67 5.74 -11.45
CA PHE A 103 6.84 4.64 -11.01
C PHE A 103 5.35 5.07 -10.94
N TRP A 104 5.07 6.20 -10.26
CA TRP A 104 3.72 6.74 -10.16
C TRP A 104 3.19 7.23 -11.52
N SER A 105 4.06 7.74 -12.39
CA SER A 105 3.67 8.13 -13.75
C SER A 105 3.24 6.92 -14.59
N HIS A 106 3.94 5.79 -14.48
CA HIS A 106 3.56 4.53 -15.16
C HIS A 106 2.24 3.98 -14.59
N LEU A 107 2.09 3.95 -13.27
CA LEU A 107 0.85 3.52 -12.63
C LEU A 107 -0.34 4.38 -13.06
N MET A 108 -0.17 5.71 -13.05
CA MET A 108 -1.19 6.65 -13.56
C MET A 108 -1.50 6.44 -15.04
N SER A 109 -0.51 6.14 -15.87
CA SER A 109 -0.72 5.85 -17.29
C SER A 109 -1.65 4.64 -17.49
N GLY A 110 -1.48 3.58 -16.68
CA GLY A 110 -2.38 2.42 -16.72
C GLY A 110 -3.81 2.76 -16.28
N ILE A 111 -3.95 3.52 -15.20
CA ILE A 111 -5.26 4.00 -14.73
C ILE A 111 -5.94 4.86 -15.82
N GLN A 112 -5.20 5.77 -16.45
CA GLN A 112 -5.73 6.62 -17.51
C GLN A 112 -6.17 5.83 -18.74
N GLU A 113 -5.42 4.82 -19.14
CA GLU A 113 -5.76 3.94 -20.27
C GLU A 113 -7.10 3.23 -20.04
N SER A 114 -7.26 2.55 -18.91
CA SER A 114 -8.53 1.91 -18.54
C SER A 114 -9.67 2.93 -18.38
N ALA A 115 -9.40 4.11 -17.78
CA ALA A 115 -10.40 5.16 -17.64
C ALA A 115 -10.93 5.66 -19.01
N LEU A 116 -10.04 5.78 -20.02
CA LEU A 116 -10.42 6.16 -21.37
C LEU A 116 -11.31 5.11 -22.04
N GLU A 117 -11.00 3.83 -21.89
CA GLU A 117 -11.79 2.71 -22.45
C GLU A 117 -13.21 2.70 -21.88
N HIS A 118 -13.36 2.96 -20.59
CA HIS A 118 -14.65 2.99 -19.90
C HIS A 118 -15.32 4.38 -19.89
N LYS A 119 -14.69 5.40 -20.52
CA LYS A 119 -15.18 6.79 -20.55
C LYS A 119 -15.38 7.40 -19.16
N LEU A 120 -14.49 7.03 -18.23
CA LEU A 120 -14.50 7.53 -16.86
C LEU A 120 -13.65 8.79 -16.72
N GLN A 121 -14.01 9.62 -15.76
CA GLN A 121 -13.23 10.78 -15.33
C GLN A 121 -12.48 10.44 -14.05
N LEU A 122 -11.26 10.96 -13.92
CA LEU A 122 -10.42 10.75 -12.75
C LEU A 122 -10.38 12.02 -11.90
N LEU A 123 -10.65 11.89 -10.62
CA LEU A 123 -10.60 12.95 -9.62
C LEU A 123 -9.48 12.65 -8.63
N LEU A 124 -8.41 13.43 -8.65
CA LEU A 124 -7.36 13.35 -7.64
C LEU A 124 -7.85 14.00 -6.35
N VAL A 125 -7.78 13.29 -5.25
CA VAL A 125 -8.16 13.77 -3.92
C VAL A 125 -7.01 13.60 -2.93
N ASN A 126 -6.93 14.48 -1.95
CA ASN A 126 -5.94 14.37 -0.89
C ASN A 126 -6.35 13.33 0.17
N GLU A 127 -5.44 13.02 1.08
CA GLU A 127 -5.62 12.05 2.16
C GLU A 127 -6.78 12.38 3.12
N HIS A 128 -7.22 13.64 3.13
CA HIS A 128 -8.30 14.14 4.00
C HIS A 128 -9.56 14.47 3.21
N VAL A 129 -9.87 13.67 2.18
CA VAL A 129 -11.05 13.90 1.35
C VAL A 129 -12.33 13.87 2.20
N GLU A 130 -13.15 14.89 2.03
CA GLU A 130 -14.45 14.97 2.71
C GLU A 130 -15.44 13.96 2.11
N ASN A 131 -16.30 13.40 2.95
CA ASN A 131 -17.37 12.49 2.52
C ASN A 131 -18.28 13.12 1.46
N SER A 132 -18.47 14.43 1.48
CA SER A 132 -19.23 15.19 0.48
C SER A 132 -18.68 15.04 -0.95
N VAL A 133 -17.37 14.86 -1.10
CA VAL A 133 -16.70 14.57 -2.39
C VAL A 133 -16.90 13.10 -2.76
N LEU A 134 -16.71 12.19 -1.79
CA LEU A 134 -16.84 10.75 -2.00
C LEU A 134 -18.29 10.32 -2.31
N GLU A 135 -19.29 11.11 -1.92
CA GLU A 135 -20.69 10.89 -2.30
C GLU A 135 -20.96 11.11 -3.80
N ARG A 136 -20.07 11.81 -4.50
CA ARG A 136 -20.20 12.20 -5.91
C ARG A 136 -19.38 11.33 -6.88
N VAL A 137 -18.62 10.35 -6.38
CA VAL A 137 -17.83 9.46 -7.20
C VAL A 137 -18.41 8.04 -7.17
N ASP A 138 -18.17 7.27 -8.21
CA ASP A 138 -18.69 5.92 -8.34
C ASP A 138 -17.83 4.90 -7.61
N GLY A 139 -16.54 5.20 -7.47
CA GLY A 139 -15.58 4.34 -6.78
C GLY A 139 -14.29 5.08 -6.44
N LEU A 140 -13.43 4.38 -5.71
CA LEU A 140 -12.19 4.93 -5.18
C LEU A 140 -11.01 3.96 -5.40
N LEU A 141 -9.91 4.45 -5.96
CA LEU A 141 -8.62 3.79 -5.94
C LEU A 141 -7.76 4.39 -4.82
N LEU A 142 -7.21 3.53 -3.97
CA LEU A 142 -6.37 3.90 -2.83
C LEU A 142 -4.93 3.47 -3.04
N SER A 143 -4.00 4.36 -2.69
CA SER A 143 -2.57 4.05 -2.67
C SER A 143 -1.92 4.69 -1.43
N GLU A 144 -2.02 4.00 -0.32
CA GLU A 144 -1.55 4.42 1.00
C GLU A 144 -0.74 3.31 1.65
N ASN A 145 0.00 3.63 2.71
CA ASN A 145 0.57 2.61 3.58
C ASN A 145 -0.55 1.92 4.39
N GLU A 146 -0.23 0.80 5.03
CA GLU A 146 -1.23 -0.04 5.69
C GLU A 146 -2.02 0.69 6.79
N ASP A 147 -1.35 1.45 7.65
CA ASP A 147 -2.00 2.17 8.76
C ASP A 147 -2.95 3.26 8.24
N ASP A 148 -2.52 4.04 7.24
CA ASP A 148 -3.34 5.09 6.62
C ASP A 148 -4.47 4.48 5.78
N LEU A 149 -4.24 3.34 5.13
CA LEU A 149 -5.24 2.62 4.34
C LEU A 149 -6.38 2.12 5.22
N TYR A 150 -6.08 1.50 6.38
CA TYR A 150 -7.11 1.13 7.35
C TYR A 150 -7.89 2.34 7.87
N ALA A 151 -7.19 3.43 8.20
CA ALA A 151 -7.80 4.64 8.69
C ALA A 151 -8.71 5.30 7.65
N THR A 152 -8.29 5.32 6.38
CA THR A 152 -9.07 5.83 5.26
C THR A 152 -10.27 4.93 5.00
N TYR A 153 -10.06 3.61 4.87
CA TYR A 153 -11.15 2.65 4.64
C TYR A 153 -12.24 2.71 5.69
N ALA A 154 -11.88 2.84 6.97
CA ALA A 154 -12.84 2.95 8.07
C ALA A 154 -13.74 4.20 8.00
N ARG A 155 -13.35 5.23 7.24
CA ARG A 155 -14.09 6.49 7.06
C ARG A 155 -14.93 6.53 5.78
N LEU A 156 -14.70 5.57 4.85
CA LEU A 156 -15.40 5.57 3.57
C LEU A 156 -16.91 5.45 3.73
N PRO A 157 -17.69 6.10 2.88
CA PRO A 157 -19.11 5.88 2.78
C PRO A 157 -19.43 4.41 2.53
N GLN A 158 -20.39 3.87 3.27
CA GLN A 158 -20.75 2.47 3.14
C GLN A 158 -21.22 2.16 1.72
N GLY A 159 -20.72 1.05 1.16
CA GLY A 159 -21.05 0.61 -0.19
C GLY A 159 -20.39 1.41 -1.31
N LEU A 160 -19.39 2.24 -1.02
CA LEU A 160 -18.51 2.81 -2.04
C LEU A 160 -17.55 1.72 -2.51
N PRO A 161 -17.59 1.29 -3.78
CA PRO A 161 -16.59 0.40 -4.34
C PRO A 161 -15.19 0.98 -4.18
N CYS A 162 -14.26 0.16 -3.71
CA CYS A 162 -12.91 0.61 -3.43
C CYS A 162 -11.90 -0.50 -3.71
N VAL A 163 -10.80 -0.13 -4.33
CA VAL A 163 -9.67 -1.04 -4.61
C VAL A 163 -8.39 -0.36 -4.13
N SER A 164 -7.57 -1.08 -3.36
CA SER A 164 -6.23 -0.65 -3.02
C SER A 164 -5.22 -1.05 -4.10
N MET A 165 -4.17 -0.26 -4.21
CA MET A 165 -3.02 -0.56 -5.05
C MET A 165 -1.78 -0.68 -4.18
N LEU A 166 -0.96 -1.71 -4.44
CA LEU A 166 0.31 -2.00 -3.77
C LEU A 166 0.20 -2.53 -2.34
N THR A 167 -0.74 -2.05 -1.54
CA THR A 167 -0.89 -2.40 -0.12
C THR A 167 -2.15 -3.24 0.10
N PRO A 168 -2.05 -4.52 0.47
CA PRO A 168 -3.21 -5.36 0.75
C PRO A 168 -3.73 -5.13 2.17
N ILE A 169 -5.05 -5.12 2.32
CA ILE A 169 -5.76 -5.34 3.59
C ILE A 169 -6.87 -6.34 3.35
N GLU A 170 -7.24 -7.09 4.39
CA GLU A 170 -8.16 -8.23 4.27
C GLU A 170 -9.54 -7.84 3.71
N GLU A 171 -10.02 -6.67 4.08
CA GLU A 171 -11.37 -6.19 3.74
C GLU A 171 -11.46 -5.55 2.35
N LEU A 172 -10.35 -5.34 1.67
CA LEU A 172 -10.30 -4.55 0.43
C LEU A 172 -9.68 -5.33 -0.72
N SER A 173 -10.32 -5.27 -1.88
CA SER A 173 -9.66 -5.77 -3.09
C SER A 173 -8.36 -5.01 -3.34
N CYS A 174 -7.33 -5.74 -3.76
CA CYS A 174 -6.01 -5.17 -3.98
C CYS A 174 -5.38 -5.68 -5.28
N VAL A 175 -4.68 -4.80 -5.99
CA VAL A 175 -3.79 -5.16 -7.10
C VAL A 175 -2.38 -4.72 -6.75
N ARG A 176 -1.43 -5.66 -6.80
CA ARG A 176 -0.03 -5.40 -6.43
C ARG A 176 0.96 -6.24 -7.24
N PRO A 177 2.24 -5.84 -7.31
CA PRO A 177 3.28 -6.70 -7.85
C PRO A 177 3.60 -7.87 -6.91
N ASP A 178 4.21 -8.93 -7.45
CA ASP A 178 4.81 -10.01 -6.66
C ASP A 178 6.20 -9.61 -6.16
N ASP A 179 6.21 -8.80 -5.11
CA ASP A 179 7.46 -8.30 -4.51
C ASP A 179 8.29 -9.43 -3.88
N THR A 180 7.63 -10.49 -3.37
CA THR A 180 8.33 -11.65 -2.82
C THR A 180 9.09 -12.40 -3.91
N GLN A 181 8.43 -12.71 -5.03
CA GLN A 181 9.07 -13.43 -6.13
C GLN A 181 10.12 -12.57 -6.81
N GLY A 182 9.85 -11.27 -7.04
CA GLY A 182 10.82 -10.35 -7.64
C GLY A 182 12.13 -10.25 -6.82
N ALA A 183 12.03 -10.07 -5.51
CA ALA A 183 13.20 -10.02 -4.62
C ALA A 183 13.93 -11.37 -4.53
N LYS A 184 13.18 -12.47 -4.60
CA LYS A 184 13.73 -13.82 -4.65
C LYS A 184 14.56 -14.03 -5.91
N ASP A 185 14.06 -13.61 -7.07
CA ASP A 185 14.74 -13.76 -8.35
C ASP A 185 15.98 -12.85 -8.45
N ALA A 186 15.90 -11.62 -7.94
CA ALA A 186 17.06 -10.73 -7.79
C ALA A 186 18.17 -11.37 -6.95
N THR A 187 17.80 -11.96 -5.82
CA THR A 187 18.76 -12.60 -4.92
C THR A 187 19.33 -13.89 -5.52
N ARG A 188 18.49 -14.71 -6.15
CA ARG A 188 18.93 -15.93 -6.88
C ARG A 188 19.89 -15.61 -8.00
N HIS A 189 19.69 -14.53 -8.74
CA HIS A 189 20.62 -14.08 -9.76
C HIS A 189 22.02 -13.86 -9.17
N LEU A 190 22.13 -13.11 -8.08
CA LEU A 190 23.40 -12.87 -7.40
C LEU A 190 24.03 -14.18 -6.87
N LEU A 191 23.21 -15.06 -6.30
CA LEU A 191 23.65 -16.38 -5.82
C LEU A 191 24.18 -17.26 -6.96
N SER A 192 23.54 -17.20 -8.15
CA SER A 192 23.98 -17.92 -9.36
C SER A 192 25.32 -17.40 -9.89
N LEU A 193 25.64 -16.12 -9.69
CA LEU A 193 26.92 -15.49 -9.99
C LEU A 193 28.02 -15.81 -8.96
N GLY A 194 27.71 -16.62 -7.95
CA GLY A 194 28.67 -17.08 -6.94
C GLY A 194 28.71 -16.23 -5.67
N HIS A 195 27.94 -15.14 -5.58
CA HIS A 195 27.87 -14.36 -4.35
C HIS A 195 27.26 -15.18 -3.21
N ARG A 196 27.78 -15.02 -2.00
CA ARG A 196 27.30 -15.71 -0.80
C ARG A 196 27.04 -14.75 0.37
N ARG A 197 27.63 -13.57 0.32
CA ARG A 197 27.42 -12.48 1.27
C ARG A 197 26.76 -11.33 0.50
N ILE A 198 25.45 -11.28 0.61
CA ILE A 198 24.58 -10.37 -0.13
C ILE A 198 23.93 -9.41 0.85
N GLY A 199 24.17 -8.13 0.72
CA GLY A 199 23.51 -7.08 1.47
C GLY A 199 22.08 -6.82 0.96
N HIS A 200 21.23 -6.28 1.81
CA HIS A 200 19.90 -5.81 1.42
C HIS A 200 19.61 -4.44 2.02
N LEU A 201 19.42 -3.42 1.16
CA LEU A 201 19.01 -2.09 1.58
C LEU A 201 17.48 -1.99 1.50
N VAL A 202 16.83 -1.78 2.64
CA VAL A 202 15.37 -1.73 2.77
C VAL A 202 14.89 -0.32 3.13
N SER A 203 13.71 0.08 2.67
CA SER A 203 13.06 1.35 3.08
C SER A 203 12.26 1.18 4.36
N GLY A 204 11.68 2.29 4.86
CA GLY A 204 10.85 2.27 6.06
C GLY A 204 9.37 1.87 5.82
N TYR A 205 8.96 1.52 4.60
CA TYR A 205 7.58 1.10 4.31
C TYR A 205 7.40 -0.38 4.65
N GLN A 206 6.65 -0.66 5.70
CA GLN A 206 6.69 -1.92 6.45
C GLN A 206 6.36 -3.17 5.61
N HIS A 207 5.24 -3.19 4.87
CA HIS A 207 4.85 -4.40 4.11
C HIS A 207 5.69 -4.63 2.84
N LEU A 208 6.09 -3.58 2.09
CA LEU A 208 7.01 -3.73 0.96
C LEU A 208 8.38 -4.24 1.40
N VAL A 209 8.83 -3.82 2.58
CA VAL A 209 10.04 -4.31 3.22
C VAL A 209 9.90 -5.78 3.57
N GLU A 210 8.76 -6.18 4.13
CA GLU A 210 8.51 -7.56 4.54
C GLU A 210 8.50 -8.50 3.33
N ASP A 211 7.74 -8.22 2.28
CA ASP A 211 7.66 -9.07 1.10
C ASP A 211 9.01 -9.23 0.38
N ARG A 212 9.73 -8.13 0.15
CA ARG A 212 11.06 -8.16 -0.46
C ARG A 212 12.09 -8.84 0.43
N LEU A 213 12.02 -8.63 1.75
CA LEU A 213 12.88 -9.30 2.72
C LEU A 213 12.58 -10.81 2.82
N ILE A 214 11.31 -11.21 2.72
CA ILE A 214 10.90 -12.60 2.65
C ILE A 214 11.51 -13.26 1.41
N GLY A 215 11.37 -12.66 0.23
CA GLY A 215 11.95 -13.16 -1.02
C GLY A 215 13.47 -13.31 -0.95
N TYR A 216 14.16 -12.28 -0.45
CA TYR A 216 15.61 -12.33 -0.19
C TYR A 216 16.00 -13.49 0.73
N ARG A 217 15.34 -13.65 1.88
CA ARG A 217 15.61 -14.72 2.83
C ARG A 217 15.35 -16.10 2.24
N GLN A 218 14.24 -16.27 1.51
CA GLN A 218 13.93 -17.53 0.86
C GLN A 218 15.03 -17.94 -0.12
N ALA A 219 15.48 -17.03 -0.97
CA ALA A 219 16.56 -17.32 -1.91
C ALA A 219 17.87 -17.70 -1.21
N MET A 220 18.25 -16.95 -0.17
CA MET A 220 19.45 -17.27 0.63
C MET A 220 19.37 -18.66 1.26
N THR A 221 18.23 -18.99 1.87
CA THR A 221 17.98 -20.29 2.51
C THR A 221 18.01 -21.44 1.51
N GLU A 222 17.49 -21.27 0.29
CA GLU A 222 17.55 -22.27 -0.78
C GLU A 222 19.01 -22.65 -1.16
N TYR A 223 19.95 -21.72 -0.96
CA TYR A 223 21.38 -21.96 -1.17
C TYR A 223 22.13 -22.35 0.12
N GLY A 224 21.39 -22.67 1.20
CA GLY A 224 21.96 -23.08 2.48
C GLY A 224 22.65 -21.96 3.24
N ILE A 225 22.29 -20.70 2.97
CA ILE A 225 22.89 -19.52 3.60
C ILE A 225 21.87 -18.91 4.56
N GLU A 226 22.25 -18.78 5.84
CA GLU A 226 21.46 -18.01 6.83
C GLU A 226 21.81 -16.52 6.69
N PRO A 227 20.85 -15.65 6.34
CA PRO A 227 21.13 -14.22 6.18
C PRO A 227 21.52 -13.58 7.52
N HIS A 228 22.67 -12.94 7.56
CA HIS A 228 23.13 -12.25 8.76
C HIS A 228 22.40 -10.90 8.91
N LEU A 229 21.96 -10.55 10.11
CA LEU A 229 21.25 -9.30 10.39
C LEU A 229 22.06 -8.05 9.98
N ALA A 230 23.40 -8.09 10.11
CA ALA A 230 24.28 -7.01 9.70
C ALA A 230 24.32 -6.78 8.17
N TRP A 231 23.77 -7.66 7.36
CA TRP A 231 23.65 -7.48 5.91
C TRP A 231 22.40 -6.70 5.51
N VAL A 232 21.40 -6.59 6.40
CA VAL A 232 20.20 -5.81 6.16
C VAL A 232 20.37 -4.43 6.73
N ARG A 233 20.26 -3.40 5.88
CA ARG A 233 20.42 -2.00 6.26
C ARG A 233 19.18 -1.21 5.89
N GLN A 234 18.70 -0.41 6.83
CA GLN A 234 17.57 0.46 6.58
C GLN A 234 18.02 1.75 5.90
N LEU A 235 17.40 2.08 4.78
CA LEU A 235 17.50 3.40 4.15
C LEU A 235 16.90 4.44 5.11
N ARG A 236 17.72 5.43 5.50
CA ARG A 236 17.28 6.45 6.46
C ARG A 236 16.84 7.71 5.74
N PRO A 237 15.57 8.10 5.85
CA PRO A 237 15.13 9.39 5.35
C PRO A 237 15.84 10.53 6.11
N ARG A 238 15.97 11.69 5.48
CA ARG A 238 16.39 12.91 6.16
C ARG A 238 15.26 13.38 7.07
N ALA A 239 15.57 13.74 8.31
CA ALA A 239 14.58 14.40 9.16
C ALA A 239 14.04 15.65 8.43
N ASN A 240 12.72 15.73 8.24
CA ASN A 240 12.00 16.83 7.56
C ASN A 240 12.16 16.92 6.03
N SER A 241 12.51 15.86 5.30
CA SER A 241 12.43 15.88 3.85
C SER A 241 11.08 15.34 3.37
N ALA A 242 10.37 16.11 2.55
CA ALA A 242 9.31 15.55 1.71
C ALA A 242 9.97 14.59 0.70
N ASP A 243 9.46 13.35 0.60
CA ASP A 243 9.99 12.29 -0.26
C ASP A 243 10.03 12.73 -1.73
N SER A 244 11.16 13.26 -2.15
CA SER A 244 11.44 13.49 -3.56
C SER A 244 12.36 12.40 -4.11
N LYS A 245 12.37 12.18 -5.42
CA LYS A 245 13.28 11.26 -6.11
C LYS A 245 14.75 11.50 -5.73
N ALA A 246 15.14 12.77 -5.58
CA ALA A 246 16.47 13.17 -5.12
C ALA A 246 16.76 12.65 -3.70
N GLU A 247 15.74 12.50 -2.87
CA GLU A 247 15.89 11.97 -1.52
C GLU A 247 16.23 10.47 -1.51
N PHE A 248 15.63 9.64 -2.38
CA PHE A 248 15.98 8.22 -2.46
C PHE A 248 17.41 8.00 -2.92
N VAL A 249 17.90 8.77 -3.90
CA VAL A 249 19.32 8.74 -4.31
C VAL A 249 20.22 9.09 -3.13
N GLU A 250 19.88 10.16 -2.38
CA GLU A 250 20.66 10.58 -1.22
C GLU A 250 20.56 9.59 -0.04
N GLN A 251 19.42 8.90 0.13
CA GLN A 251 19.30 7.81 1.10
C GLN A 251 20.27 6.66 0.77
N GLY A 252 20.32 6.26 -0.48
CA GLY A 252 21.28 5.24 -0.96
C GLY A 252 22.72 5.64 -0.65
N ARG A 253 23.14 6.85 -1.04
CA ARG A 253 24.48 7.39 -0.75
C ARG A 253 24.77 7.38 0.75
N ARG A 254 23.87 7.92 1.56
CA ARG A 254 24.05 8.06 3.02
C ARG A 254 24.17 6.71 3.70
N THR A 255 23.34 5.75 3.29
CA THR A 255 23.38 4.40 3.87
C THR A 255 24.67 3.69 3.56
N ILE A 256 25.16 3.75 2.31
CA ILE A 256 26.47 3.18 1.93
C ILE A 256 27.61 3.91 2.65
N ARG A 257 27.60 5.23 2.69
CA ARG A 257 28.61 6.02 3.40
C ARG A 257 28.70 5.65 4.88
N GLU A 258 27.58 5.46 5.55
CA GLU A 258 27.53 5.02 6.94
C GLU A 258 28.07 3.58 7.06
N TRP A 259 27.65 2.68 6.18
CA TRP A 259 28.11 1.30 6.18
C TRP A 259 29.62 1.17 5.96
N LEU A 260 30.18 1.94 5.03
CA LEU A 260 31.63 2.01 4.79
C LEU A 260 32.45 2.48 5.99
N ARG A 261 31.85 3.34 6.81
CA ARG A 261 32.49 3.88 8.06
C ARG A 261 32.37 2.94 9.24
N THR A 262 31.42 2.04 9.24
CA THR A 262 31.13 1.13 10.36
C THR A 262 31.71 -0.26 10.14
N ASP A 263 30.95 -1.16 9.60
CA ASP A 263 31.21 -2.60 9.58
C ASP A 263 31.21 -3.20 8.15
N TRP A 264 31.45 -2.36 7.12
CA TRP A 264 31.56 -2.84 5.74
C TRP A 264 32.60 -3.94 5.57
N LYS A 265 33.81 -3.75 6.15
CA LYS A 265 34.89 -4.73 6.05
C LYS A 265 34.56 -6.06 6.72
N GLU A 266 33.87 -6.00 7.84
CA GLU A 266 33.41 -7.18 8.59
C GLU A 266 32.27 -7.90 7.87
N SER A 267 31.39 -7.16 7.21
CA SER A 267 30.27 -7.72 6.44
C SER A 267 30.75 -8.58 5.27
N ARG A 268 31.84 -8.17 4.65
CA ARG A 268 32.43 -8.78 3.43
C ARG A 268 31.37 -9.01 2.35
N CYS A 269 30.35 -8.15 2.27
CA CYS A 269 29.36 -8.24 1.22
C CYS A 269 30.00 -7.97 -0.15
N THR A 270 29.68 -8.85 -1.10
CA THR A 270 30.15 -8.76 -2.49
C THR A 270 29.02 -8.39 -3.45
N ALA A 271 27.79 -8.34 -2.95
CA ALA A 271 26.63 -7.88 -3.70
C ALA A 271 25.60 -7.24 -2.77
N ILE A 272 24.73 -6.40 -3.31
CA ILE A 272 23.66 -5.74 -2.60
C ILE A 272 22.40 -5.74 -3.45
N VAL A 273 21.27 -6.13 -2.86
CA VAL A 273 19.91 -5.88 -3.37
C VAL A 273 19.40 -4.58 -2.75
N VAL A 274 18.96 -3.64 -3.57
CA VAL A 274 18.53 -2.31 -3.10
C VAL A 274 17.04 -2.12 -3.35
N GLN A 275 16.38 -1.52 -2.39
CA GLN A 275 14.93 -1.31 -2.32
C GLN A 275 14.31 -0.72 -3.60
N ASN A 276 15.00 0.21 -4.25
CA ASN A 276 14.54 0.84 -5.50
C ASN A 276 15.71 1.35 -6.33
N ASP A 277 15.46 1.64 -7.60
CA ASP A 277 16.49 2.10 -8.55
C ASP A 277 17.13 3.43 -8.14
N PRO A 278 16.39 4.47 -7.68
CA PRO A 278 17.04 5.70 -7.21
C PRO A 278 18.04 5.46 -6.09
N ALA A 279 17.69 4.65 -5.10
CA ALA A 279 18.62 4.33 -4.01
C ALA A 279 19.80 3.47 -4.48
N ALA A 280 19.58 2.58 -5.46
CA ALA A 280 20.66 1.79 -6.07
C ALA A 280 21.68 2.69 -6.78
N ILE A 281 21.21 3.70 -7.53
CA ILE A 281 22.08 4.70 -8.15
C ILE A 281 22.90 5.44 -7.10
N GLY A 282 22.25 5.92 -6.04
CA GLY A 282 22.97 6.59 -4.94
C GLY A 282 24.01 5.67 -4.26
N ALA A 283 23.69 4.39 -4.11
CA ALA A 283 24.59 3.40 -3.57
C ALA A 283 25.82 3.19 -4.48
N ILE A 284 25.61 3.06 -5.80
CA ILE A 284 26.69 2.91 -6.80
C ILE A 284 27.61 4.12 -6.77
N GLU A 285 27.06 5.33 -6.80
CA GLU A 285 27.87 6.56 -6.80
C GLU A 285 28.74 6.70 -5.54
N GLU A 286 28.21 6.34 -4.37
CA GLU A 286 28.98 6.38 -3.12
C GLU A 286 30.08 5.31 -3.07
N LEU A 287 29.77 4.07 -3.54
CA LEU A 287 30.78 3.00 -3.65
C LEU A 287 31.91 3.42 -4.59
N GLN A 288 31.60 3.92 -5.78
CA GLN A 288 32.59 4.39 -6.75
C GLN A 288 33.42 5.56 -6.21
N SER A 289 32.79 6.49 -5.47
CA SER A 289 33.49 7.59 -4.80
C SER A 289 34.49 7.11 -3.72
N ALA A 290 34.20 5.95 -3.12
CA ALA A 290 35.10 5.29 -2.18
C ALA A 290 36.17 4.37 -2.84
N GLY A 291 36.24 4.35 -4.18
CA GLY A 291 37.17 3.53 -4.95
C GLY A 291 36.76 2.06 -5.10
N ILE A 292 35.49 1.72 -4.76
CA ILE A 292 34.92 0.37 -4.90
C ILE A 292 34.21 0.31 -6.26
N ARG A 293 34.61 -0.60 -7.12
CA ARG A 293 34.10 -0.72 -8.49
C ARG A 293 32.80 -1.52 -8.50
N VAL A 294 31.86 -1.06 -9.29
CA VAL A 294 30.60 -1.76 -9.58
C VAL A 294 30.58 -2.05 -11.09
N PRO A 295 30.50 -3.33 -11.49
CA PRO A 295 30.19 -4.52 -10.69
C PRO A 295 31.40 -5.31 -10.14
N GLU A 296 32.65 -4.96 -10.44
CA GLU A 296 33.84 -5.81 -10.28
C GLU A 296 34.10 -6.16 -8.79
N ASP A 297 33.96 -5.21 -7.89
CA ASP A 297 34.21 -5.42 -6.47
C ASP A 297 32.88 -5.70 -5.72
N VAL A 298 31.77 -5.06 -6.15
CA VAL A 298 30.44 -5.21 -5.57
C VAL A 298 29.37 -5.16 -6.66
N SER A 299 28.56 -6.20 -6.75
CA SER A 299 27.38 -6.25 -7.62
C SER A 299 26.17 -5.55 -6.98
N ILE A 300 25.40 -4.80 -7.77
CA ILE A 300 24.20 -4.08 -7.32
C ILE A 300 23.00 -4.52 -8.15
N VAL A 301 21.90 -4.84 -7.46
CA VAL A 301 20.57 -5.03 -8.08
C VAL A 301 19.60 -4.00 -7.51
N GLY A 302 18.93 -3.26 -8.39
CA GLY A 302 17.86 -2.31 -8.07
C GLY A 302 16.48 -2.95 -8.07
N TYR A 303 15.48 -2.10 -7.98
CA TYR A 303 14.06 -2.46 -8.01
C TYR A 303 13.25 -1.30 -8.59
N ASP A 304 12.15 -1.58 -9.26
CA ASP A 304 11.15 -0.75 -9.96
C ASP A 304 11.30 -0.82 -11.48
N GLY A 305 12.48 -0.97 -12.06
CA GLY A 305 12.70 -1.04 -13.50
C GLY A 305 12.49 0.28 -14.22
N ILE A 306 12.92 1.40 -13.63
CA ILE A 306 12.62 2.74 -14.15
C ILE A 306 13.56 3.11 -15.30
N GLU A 307 13.02 3.37 -16.50
CA GLU A 307 13.76 3.62 -17.74
C GLU A 307 14.89 4.67 -17.71
N PRO A 308 14.78 5.84 -17.03
CA PRO A 308 15.88 6.81 -17.03
C PRO A 308 17.20 6.27 -16.50
N TYR A 309 17.18 5.19 -15.74
CA TYR A 309 18.38 4.55 -15.23
C TYR A 309 19.01 3.59 -16.21
N ASP A 310 18.40 3.35 -17.37
CA ASP A 310 19.01 2.63 -18.49
C ASP A 310 20.20 3.40 -19.10
N TYR A 311 20.24 4.71 -18.91
CA TYR A 311 21.35 5.58 -19.37
C TYR A 311 22.43 5.78 -18.31
N PHE A 312 22.28 5.14 -17.15
CA PHE A 312 23.30 5.19 -16.09
C PHE A 312 24.41 4.17 -16.37
N THR A 313 25.65 4.48 -15.97
CA THR A 313 26.80 3.60 -16.17
C THR A 313 27.39 3.17 -14.82
N PRO A 314 27.42 1.86 -14.51
CA PRO A 314 26.91 0.73 -15.30
C PRO A 314 25.39 0.69 -15.40
N ARG A 315 24.83 0.20 -16.53
CA ARG A 315 23.38 0.00 -16.67
C ARG A 315 22.88 -0.94 -15.59
N LEU A 316 21.83 -0.54 -14.89
CA LEU A 316 21.34 -1.22 -13.69
C LEU A 316 20.66 -2.56 -14.01
N THR A 317 21.10 -3.63 -13.34
CA THR A 317 20.32 -4.85 -13.17
C THR A 317 19.21 -4.53 -12.16
N THR A 318 17.95 -4.76 -12.51
CA THR A 318 16.81 -4.34 -11.68
C THR A 318 15.61 -5.26 -11.84
N VAL A 319 14.76 -5.31 -10.83
CA VAL A 319 13.45 -5.96 -10.93
C VAL A 319 12.45 -4.96 -11.51
N GLU A 320 11.92 -5.27 -12.68
CA GLU A 320 10.86 -4.48 -13.32
C GLU A 320 9.52 -4.77 -12.66
N VAL A 321 8.92 -3.74 -12.08
CA VAL A 321 7.58 -3.78 -11.52
C VAL A 321 6.58 -3.36 -12.59
N PRO A 322 5.51 -4.14 -12.84
CA PRO A 322 4.53 -3.84 -13.89
C PRO A 322 3.57 -2.72 -13.42
N ALA A 323 4.10 -1.53 -13.07
CA ALA A 323 3.34 -0.44 -12.48
C ALA A 323 2.15 0.00 -13.35
N LYS A 324 2.34 0.04 -14.68
CA LYS A 324 1.26 0.35 -15.64
C LYS A 324 0.14 -0.67 -15.55
N ASP A 325 0.48 -1.96 -15.54
CA ASP A 325 -0.51 -3.04 -15.49
C ASP A 325 -1.21 -3.09 -14.12
N VAL A 326 -0.51 -2.74 -13.02
CA VAL A 326 -1.12 -2.58 -11.71
C VAL A 326 -2.21 -1.51 -11.75
N GLY A 327 -1.91 -0.33 -12.28
CA GLY A 327 -2.87 0.76 -12.40
C GLY A 327 -4.06 0.40 -13.30
N TYR A 328 -3.80 -0.18 -14.47
CA TYR A 328 -4.84 -0.64 -15.40
C TYR A 328 -5.76 -1.69 -14.74
N THR A 329 -5.17 -2.76 -14.19
CA THR A 329 -5.92 -3.86 -13.57
C THR A 329 -6.71 -3.40 -12.34
N ALA A 330 -6.19 -2.44 -11.57
CA ALA A 330 -6.89 -1.90 -10.41
C ALA A 330 -8.17 -1.17 -10.81
N LEU A 331 -8.13 -0.37 -11.88
CA LEU A 331 -9.33 0.31 -12.38
C LEU A 331 -10.31 -0.68 -13.01
N GLU A 332 -9.84 -1.68 -13.76
CA GLU A 332 -10.69 -2.77 -14.29
C GLU A 332 -11.43 -3.51 -13.16
N LEU A 333 -10.72 -3.84 -12.08
CA LEU A 333 -11.30 -4.49 -10.92
C LEU A 333 -12.35 -3.61 -10.24
N LEU A 334 -12.05 -2.31 -10.08
CA LEU A 334 -12.99 -1.34 -9.52
C LEU A 334 -14.21 -1.17 -10.41
N PHE A 335 -14.03 -1.05 -11.73
CA PHE A 335 -15.12 -0.95 -12.70
C PHE A 335 -16.04 -2.17 -12.64
N LYS A 336 -15.47 -3.37 -12.57
CA LYS A 336 -16.22 -4.62 -12.39
C LYS A 336 -17.05 -4.62 -11.10
N GLN A 337 -16.51 -4.12 -9.99
CA GLN A 337 -17.25 -3.99 -8.73
C GLN A 337 -18.41 -3.00 -8.85
N ILE A 338 -18.22 -1.89 -9.55
CA ILE A 338 -19.27 -0.88 -9.79
C ILE A 338 -20.41 -1.48 -10.63
N ASP A 339 -20.05 -2.14 -11.73
CA ASP A 339 -21.02 -2.69 -12.69
C ASP A 339 -21.82 -3.88 -12.11
N SER A 340 -21.11 -4.84 -11.50
CA SER A 340 -21.72 -6.04 -10.91
C SER A 340 -22.40 -5.78 -9.56
N LYS A 341 -22.16 -4.64 -8.93
CA LYS A 341 -22.54 -4.34 -7.54
C LYS A 341 -22.07 -5.43 -6.57
N SER A 342 -20.96 -6.09 -6.90
CA SER A 342 -20.37 -7.16 -6.10
C SER A 342 -19.40 -6.57 -5.09
N ALA A 343 -19.53 -7.01 -3.84
CA ALA A 343 -18.60 -6.71 -2.76
C ALA A 343 -17.56 -7.83 -2.55
N GLU A 344 -17.37 -8.71 -3.54
CA GLU A 344 -16.39 -9.79 -3.44
C GLU A 344 -14.98 -9.22 -3.43
N VAL A 345 -14.22 -9.52 -2.36
CA VAL A 345 -12.83 -9.12 -2.22
C VAL A 345 -11.94 -9.99 -3.10
N SER A 346 -11.09 -9.38 -3.90
CA SER A 346 -10.18 -10.06 -4.81
C SER A 346 -8.78 -9.47 -4.68
N HIS A 347 -7.77 -10.33 -4.44
CA HIS A 347 -6.37 -9.93 -4.41
C HIS A 347 -5.68 -10.44 -5.67
N ILE A 348 -5.21 -9.52 -6.50
CA ILE A 348 -4.52 -9.80 -7.76
C ILE A 348 -3.05 -9.46 -7.60
N THR A 349 -2.20 -10.45 -7.84
CA THR A 349 -0.75 -10.28 -7.81
C THR A 349 -0.21 -10.39 -9.24
N LEU A 350 0.53 -9.39 -9.70
CA LEU A 350 1.12 -9.32 -11.03
C LEU A 350 2.61 -9.67 -10.96
N PRO A 351 3.15 -10.43 -11.92
CA PRO A 351 4.53 -10.86 -11.88
C PRO A 351 5.48 -9.67 -12.06
N ALA A 352 6.48 -9.56 -11.18
CA ALA A 352 7.64 -8.71 -11.36
C ALA A 352 8.76 -9.51 -12.04
N THR A 353 9.54 -8.90 -12.94
CA THR A 353 10.55 -9.61 -13.74
C THR A 353 11.94 -9.02 -13.57
N LEU A 354 12.95 -9.89 -13.47
CA LEU A 354 14.34 -9.43 -13.38
C LEU A 354 14.88 -9.07 -14.77
N ARG A 355 15.33 -7.83 -14.93
CA ARG A 355 16.06 -7.34 -16.11
C ARG A 355 17.53 -7.23 -15.80
N ILE A 356 18.35 -7.96 -16.56
CA ILE A 356 19.81 -7.98 -16.39
C ILE A 356 20.42 -6.77 -17.09
N GLY A 357 21.24 -6.02 -16.35
CA GLY A 357 22.06 -4.92 -16.82
C GLY A 357 23.56 -5.23 -16.73
N GLU A 358 24.32 -4.21 -16.36
CA GLU A 358 25.80 -4.26 -16.28
C GLU A 358 26.30 -4.10 -14.83
N SER A 359 25.39 -3.84 -13.88
CA SER A 359 25.73 -3.60 -12.47
C SER A 359 25.96 -4.88 -11.66
N THR A 360 25.94 -6.05 -12.31
CA THR A 360 26.20 -7.36 -11.68
C THR A 360 27.22 -8.16 -12.48
N ALA A 361 28.13 -8.85 -11.80
CA ALA A 361 29.13 -9.73 -12.39
C ALA A 361 29.34 -10.97 -11.51
N ALA A 362 29.98 -12.01 -12.05
CA ALA A 362 30.41 -13.15 -11.27
C ALA A 362 31.40 -12.72 -10.18
N VAL A 363 31.28 -13.30 -8.98
CA VAL A 363 32.23 -13.02 -7.91
C VAL A 363 33.64 -13.48 -8.32
N HIS A 364 34.62 -12.58 -8.27
CA HIS A 364 35.98 -12.95 -8.48
C HIS A 364 36.51 -13.75 -7.29
N SER A 365 37.01 -14.96 -7.57
CA SER A 365 37.74 -15.75 -6.56
C SER A 365 39.04 -15.00 -6.22
N VAL A 366 39.14 -14.49 -4.99
CA VAL A 366 40.38 -13.93 -4.44
C VAL A 366 41.23 -15.06 -3.89
#